data_d362f71b25cf4b37ed58d3bd17cfd2ae
#
_entry.id   d362f71b25cf4b37ed58d3bd17cfd2ae
#
_cell.length_a   1.000
_cell.length_b   1.000
_cell.length_c   1.000
_cell.angle_alpha   90.00
_cell.angle_beta   90.00
_cell.angle_gamma   90.00
#
_symmetry.space_group_name_H-M   'P 1'
#
loop_
_entity.id
_entity.type
_entity.pdbx_description
1 polymer ?
#
loop_
_entity_poly.entity_id
_entity_poly.type
_entity_poly.pdbx_seq_one_letter_code
_entity_poly.pdbx_strand_id
1 'polypeptide(L)'
;MKLDVVCMKVGTGYKHEFVNQLFHQVKHQVNTFTCWTDNPRGFDQNIQVYDYKSFCLDRLWWNKVNLFEPGLFTNDTIYLDLDCYVHGQLKEFVDNGQILKTTWFSNDINKYIFNCDVNSSILYLKGNNFEEQYKDFQDNKEKVYKSFYGLDGWMYRRHRDKLKFFPS
;
A
#
# COMPACT_ATOMS: atom_id res chain seq x y z
N MET A 1 21.66 1.08 -6.55
CA MET A 1 20.25 1.46 -6.70
C MET A 1 19.75 1.85 -5.32
N LYS A 2 19.08 2.99 -5.17
CA LYS A 2 18.50 3.43 -3.89
C LYS A 2 17.05 2.97 -3.87
N LEU A 3 16.74 1.98 -3.04
CA LEU A 3 15.39 1.48 -2.84
C LEU A 3 14.91 1.86 -1.44
N ASP A 4 13.74 2.45 -1.36
CA ASP A 4 13.08 2.78 -0.12
C ASP A 4 11.87 1.87 0.11
N VAL A 5 11.53 1.63 1.37
CA VAL A 5 10.31 0.89 1.72
C VAL A 5 9.43 1.77 2.60
N VAL A 6 8.15 1.74 2.32
CA VAL A 6 7.12 2.36 3.15
C VAL A 6 6.08 1.31 3.57
N CYS A 7 5.66 1.38 4.80
CA CYS A 7 4.49 0.65 5.30
C CYS A 7 3.55 1.60 6.05
N MET A 8 2.37 1.13 6.39
CA MET A 8 1.38 1.94 7.09
C MET A 8 0.82 1.17 8.30
N LYS A 9 0.93 1.79 9.48
CA LYS A 9 0.34 1.30 10.71
C LYS A 9 -0.54 2.38 11.32
N VAL A 10 -1.83 2.29 11.09
CA VAL A 10 -2.83 3.26 11.56
C VAL A 10 -3.86 2.54 12.42
N GLY A 11 -4.24 3.17 13.54
CA GLY A 11 -5.15 2.56 14.51
C GLY A 11 -4.53 1.42 15.31
N THR A 12 -5.37 0.53 15.82
CA THR A 12 -4.99 -0.50 16.80
C THR A 12 -4.99 -1.93 16.26
N GLY A 13 -5.31 -2.13 14.97
CA GLY A 13 -5.42 -3.47 14.38
C GLY A 13 -4.10 -4.25 14.33
N TYR A 14 -3.00 -3.54 14.09
CA TYR A 14 -1.66 -4.11 14.14
C TYR A 14 -0.85 -3.53 15.30
N LYS A 15 -0.05 -4.39 15.93
CA LYS A 15 0.91 -3.99 16.96
C LYS A 15 2.22 -3.53 16.30
N HIS A 16 3.08 -2.86 17.08
CA HIS A 16 4.39 -2.37 16.62
C HIS A 16 5.34 -3.52 16.20
N GLU A 17 5.15 -4.73 16.74
CA GLU A 17 5.94 -5.90 16.40
C GLU A 17 5.85 -6.25 14.91
N PHE A 18 4.69 -6.06 14.26
CA PHE A 18 4.55 -6.29 12.83
C PHE A 18 5.43 -5.34 12.01
N VAL A 19 5.49 -4.07 12.40
CA VAL A 19 6.37 -3.08 11.75
C VAL A 19 7.84 -3.44 11.92
N ASN A 20 8.24 -3.78 13.15
CA ASN A 20 9.61 -4.19 13.46
C ASN A 20 9.99 -5.48 12.70
N GLN A 21 9.08 -6.46 12.66
CA GLN A 21 9.30 -7.71 11.93
C GLN A 21 9.50 -7.46 10.43
N LEU A 22 8.63 -6.66 9.81
CA LEU A 22 8.76 -6.31 8.40
C LEU A 22 10.07 -5.56 8.14
N PHE A 23 10.42 -4.58 8.97
CA PHE A 23 11.71 -3.90 8.90
C PHE A 23 12.89 -4.87 8.96
N HIS A 24 12.90 -5.79 9.91
CA HIS A 24 13.99 -6.76 10.04
C HIS A 24 14.13 -7.70 8.83
N GLN A 25 13.04 -8.02 8.14
CA GLN A 25 13.08 -8.81 6.91
C GLN A 25 13.74 -8.06 5.74
N VAL A 26 13.57 -6.73 5.66
CA VAL A 26 13.98 -5.96 4.48
C VAL A 26 15.16 -5.02 4.69
N LYS A 27 15.57 -4.73 5.94
CA LYS A 27 16.58 -3.72 6.27
C LYS A 27 17.91 -3.84 5.53
N HIS A 28 18.26 -5.05 5.10
CA HIS A 28 19.52 -5.31 4.36
C HIS A 28 19.41 -5.01 2.85
N GLN A 29 18.19 -4.71 2.35
CA GLN A 29 17.90 -4.47 0.94
C GLN A 29 17.57 -3.00 0.65
N VAL A 30 17.33 -2.18 1.70
CA VAL A 30 16.76 -0.84 1.55
C VAL A 30 17.67 0.25 2.11
N ASN A 31 17.54 1.46 1.59
CA ASN A 31 18.22 2.63 2.16
C ASN A 31 17.43 3.20 3.33
N THR A 32 16.11 3.31 3.14
CA THR A 32 15.20 3.80 4.17
C THR A 32 14.03 2.86 4.33
N PHE A 33 13.55 2.77 5.56
CA PHE A 33 12.29 2.13 5.88
C PHE A 33 11.45 3.11 6.68
N THR A 34 10.33 3.52 6.12
CA THR A 34 9.43 4.52 6.71
C THR A 34 8.10 3.90 7.08
N CYS A 35 7.64 4.12 8.30
CA CYS A 35 6.28 3.75 8.69
C CYS A 35 5.39 5.01 8.82
N TRP A 36 4.31 5.05 8.08
CA TRP A 36 3.25 6.04 8.26
C TRP A 36 2.36 5.59 9.39
N THR A 37 2.29 6.36 10.46
CA THR A 37 1.61 5.91 11.68
C THR A 37 1.08 7.08 12.50
N ASP A 38 -0.01 6.83 13.23
CA ASP A 38 -0.56 7.68 14.27
C ASP A 38 0.04 7.37 15.67
N ASN A 39 0.84 6.29 15.77
CA ASN A 39 1.47 5.90 17.03
C ASN A 39 2.77 5.11 16.80
N PRO A 40 3.94 5.75 16.90
CA PRO A 40 5.25 5.13 16.65
C PRO A 40 5.82 4.39 17.89
N ARG A 41 5.07 4.30 18.99
CA ARG A 41 5.57 3.72 20.22
C ARG A 41 5.99 2.26 20.02
N GLY A 42 7.21 1.92 20.42
CA GLY A 42 7.76 0.55 20.36
C GLY A 42 8.43 0.20 19.03
N PHE A 43 8.62 1.15 18.11
CA PHE A 43 9.36 0.91 16.87
C PHE A 43 10.87 0.80 17.11
N ASP A 44 11.54 0.01 16.26
CA ASP A 44 13.01 0.01 16.16
C ASP A 44 13.50 1.43 15.83
N GLN A 45 14.61 1.83 16.46
CA GLN A 45 15.17 3.18 16.32
C GLN A 45 15.62 3.56 14.89
N ASN A 46 15.80 2.58 14.02
CA ASN A 46 16.20 2.78 12.62
C ASN A 46 15.00 2.91 11.67
N ILE A 47 13.77 2.78 12.18
CA ILE A 47 12.54 2.99 11.41
C ILE A 47 12.25 4.49 11.38
N GLN A 48 12.18 5.06 10.19
CA GLN A 48 11.71 6.43 10.01
C GLN A 48 10.20 6.49 10.24
N VAL A 49 9.77 7.55 10.91
CA VAL A 49 8.36 7.76 11.23
C VAL A 49 7.82 8.94 10.42
N TYR A 50 6.73 8.69 9.72
CA TYR A 50 5.89 9.74 9.16
C TYR A 50 4.63 9.85 10.02
N ASP A 51 4.45 10.99 10.72
CA ASP A 51 3.25 11.24 11.52
C ASP A 51 2.05 11.37 10.60
N TYR A 52 1.19 10.37 10.64
CA TYR A 52 0.08 10.23 9.73
C TYR A 52 -1.25 10.20 10.47
N LYS A 53 -2.15 11.10 10.08
CA LYS A 53 -3.52 11.13 10.61
C LYS A 53 -4.47 10.48 9.62
N SER A 54 -5.09 9.39 10.06
CA SER A 54 -6.10 8.70 9.26
C SER A 54 -7.27 9.61 8.89
N PHE A 55 -7.68 9.59 7.63
CA PHE A 55 -8.91 10.27 7.19
C PHE A 55 -10.16 9.39 7.37
N CYS A 56 -10.00 8.10 7.64
CA CYS A 56 -11.08 7.16 7.88
C CYS A 56 -10.70 6.24 9.05
N LEU A 57 -11.64 6.00 9.96
CA LEU A 57 -11.39 5.20 11.18
C LEU A 57 -12.04 3.82 11.11
N ASP A 58 -13.03 3.63 10.25
CA ASP A 58 -13.81 2.40 10.12
C ASP A 58 -13.22 1.43 9.07
N ARG A 59 -12.55 1.96 8.05
CA ARG A 59 -11.94 1.17 6.97
C ARG A 59 -10.52 1.65 6.69
N LEU A 60 -9.61 1.34 7.59
CA LEU A 60 -8.24 1.89 7.63
C LEU A 60 -7.42 1.63 6.36
N TRP A 61 -7.71 0.56 5.62
CA TRP A 61 -7.04 0.23 4.36
C TRP A 61 -7.24 1.27 3.25
N TRP A 62 -8.26 2.14 3.34
CA TRP A 62 -8.43 3.26 2.42
C TRP A 62 -7.32 4.31 2.55
N ASN A 63 -6.63 4.38 3.69
CA ASN A 63 -5.54 5.33 3.88
C ASN A 63 -4.40 5.15 2.87
N LYS A 64 -4.26 3.96 2.27
CA LYS A 64 -3.27 3.69 1.22
C LYS A 64 -3.40 4.62 0.01
N VAL A 65 -4.58 5.14 -0.28
CA VAL A 65 -4.78 6.06 -1.42
C VAL A 65 -3.93 7.32 -1.31
N ASN A 66 -3.56 7.74 -0.10
CA ASN A 66 -2.70 8.90 0.10
C ASN A 66 -1.23 8.65 -0.33
N LEU A 67 -0.83 7.39 -0.47
CA LEU A 67 0.46 7.02 -1.06
C LEU A 67 0.51 7.30 -2.57
N PHE A 68 -0.63 7.54 -3.19
CA PHE A 68 -0.74 7.80 -4.64
C PHE A 68 -0.54 9.28 -4.99
N GLU A 69 -0.35 10.15 -4.00
CA GLU A 69 -0.14 11.58 -4.22
C GLU A 69 1.04 11.83 -5.16
N PRO A 70 0.83 12.57 -6.27
CA PRO A 70 1.88 12.82 -7.25
C PRO A 70 3.10 13.50 -6.64
N GLY A 71 4.28 13.02 -6.98
CA GLY A 71 5.54 13.58 -6.52
C GLY A 71 5.94 13.24 -5.08
N LEU A 72 5.10 12.49 -4.35
CA LEU A 72 5.38 12.09 -2.97
C LEU A 72 6.64 11.22 -2.86
N PHE A 73 6.83 10.30 -3.80
CA PHE A 73 7.97 9.39 -3.85
C PHE A 73 8.84 9.69 -5.07
N THR A 74 10.02 10.25 -4.84
CA THR A 74 11.00 10.58 -5.91
C THR A 74 11.99 9.45 -6.17
N ASN A 75 12.23 8.60 -5.18
CA ASN A 75 13.06 7.39 -5.29
C ASN A 75 12.18 6.17 -5.64
N ASP A 76 12.85 5.10 -6.06
CA ASP A 76 12.22 3.78 -6.15
C ASP A 76 11.73 3.37 -4.76
N THR A 77 10.43 3.29 -4.58
CA THR A 77 9.80 3.01 -3.28
C THR A 77 8.84 1.84 -3.40
N ILE A 78 8.96 0.87 -2.51
CA ILE A 78 8.02 -0.25 -2.41
C ILE A 78 7.17 -0.06 -1.15
N TYR A 79 5.87 -0.05 -1.34
CA TYR A 79 4.94 -0.20 -0.23
C TYR A 79 4.71 -1.68 0.06
N LEU A 80 4.69 -2.03 1.34
CA LEU A 80 4.37 -3.37 1.83
C LEU A 80 3.30 -3.30 2.92
N ASP A 81 2.27 -4.15 2.82
CA ASP A 81 1.37 -4.39 3.94
C ASP A 81 2.12 -5.05 5.10
N LEU A 82 1.66 -4.80 6.33
CA LEU A 82 2.33 -5.27 7.56
C LEU A 82 2.30 -6.80 7.73
N ASP A 83 1.40 -7.47 7.04
CA ASP A 83 1.25 -8.93 7.03
C ASP A 83 1.96 -9.60 5.85
N CYS A 84 2.73 -8.82 5.08
CA CYS A 84 3.61 -9.37 4.06
C CYS A 84 4.79 -10.11 4.71
N TYR A 85 5.17 -11.24 4.10
CA TYR A 85 6.40 -11.96 4.43
C TYR A 85 7.33 -11.97 3.23
N VAL A 86 8.51 -11.34 3.38
CA VAL A 86 9.44 -11.10 2.27
C VAL A 86 10.49 -12.20 2.22
N HIS A 87 10.45 -13.04 1.17
CA HIS A 87 11.41 -14.11 0.93
C HIS A 87 12.48 -13.76 -0.13
N GLY A 88 12.16 -12.84 -1.03
CA GLY A 88 12.97 -12.53 -2.22
C GLY A 88 13.62 -11.15 -2.18
N GLN A 89 14.06 -10.73 -3.33
CA GLN A 89 14.71 -9.44 -3.53
C GLN A 89 13.68 -8.38 -3.94
N LEU A 90 13.48 -7.37 -3.13
CA LEU A 90 12.53 -6.27 -3.43
C LEU A 90 12.84 -5.52 -4.73
N LYS A 91 14.12 -5.52 -5.16
CA LYS A 91 14.52 -4.89 -6.44
C LYS A 91 13.83 -5.48 -7.66
N GLU A 92 13.28 -6.71 -7.55
CA GLU A 92 12.56 -7.36 -8.63
C GLU A 92 11.23 -6.68 -8.96
N PHE A 93 10.69 -5.88 -8.04
CA PHE A 93 9.48 -5.08 -8.26
C PHE A 93 9.78 -3.74 -8.95
N VAL A 94 11.03 -3.28 -8.95
CA VAL A 94 11.41 -1.97 -9.49
C VAL A 94 11.28 -1.98 -11.01
N ASP A 95 10.50 -1.02 -11.55
CA ASP A 95 10.20 -0.84 -12.97
C ASP A 95 9.49 -2.03 -13.66
N ASN A 96 9.10 -3.06 -12.91
CA ASN A 96 8.46 -4.28 -13.44
C ASN A 96 6.93 -4.30 -13.29
N GLY A 97 6.34 -3.24 -12.79
CA GLY A 97 4.90 -3.11 -12.59
C GLY A 97 4.58 -2.04 -11.56
N GLN A 98 3.35 -2.01 -11.09
CA GLN A 98 2.88 -1.07 -10.07
C GLN A 98 2.18 -1.77 -8.91
N ILE A 99 1.54 -2.91 -9.17
CA ILE A 99 0.63 -3.57 -8.24
C ILE A 99 0.57 -5.08 -8.50
N LEU A 100 0.27 -5.85 -7.47
CA LEU A 100 0.10 -7.29 -7.61
C LEU A 100 -1.16 -7.65 -8.39
N LYS A 101 -1.03 -8.69 -9.22
CA LYS A 101 -2.14 -9.41 -9.83
C LYS A 101 -2.33 -10.73 -9.10
N THR A 102 -3.23 -10.73 -8.15
CA THR A 102 -3.53 -11.94 -7.35
C THR A 102 -5.01 -12.02 -7.11
N THR A 103 -5.63 -13.08 -7.61
CA THR A 103 -7.01 -13.36 -7.30
C THR A 103 -7.12 -13.73 -5.82
N TRP A 104 -7.79 -12.92 -5.06
CA TRP A 104 -8.09 -13.22 -3.67
C TRP A 104 -9.57 -13.43 -3.49
N PHE A 105 -9.90 -14.42 -2.67
CA PHE A 105 -11.28 -14.73 -2.34
C PHE A 105 -11.52 -14.28 -0.91
N SER A 106 -12.41 -13.35 -0.73
CA SER A 106 -12.99 -13.12 0.59
C SER A 106 -14.09 -14.16 0.79
N ASN A 107 -14.02 -14.92 1.86
CA ASN A 107 -15.12 -15.75 2.30
C ASN A 107 -16.27 -14.93 2.91
N ASP A 108 -16.16 -13.62 2.81
CA ASP A 108 -17.11 -12.71 3.42
C ASP A 108 -18.42 -12.64 2.63
N ILE A 109 -19.48 -12.36 3.35
CA ILE A 109 -20.90 -12.38 2.96
C ILE A 109 -21.19 -11.53 1.71
N ASN A 110 -20.30 -10.62 1.37
CA ASN A 110 -20.39 -9.77 0.18
C ASN A 110 -19.86 -10.47 -1.08
N LYS A 111 -20.48 -11.56 -1.47
CA LYS A 111 -20.20 -12.34 -2.69
C LYS A 111 -20.11 -11.54 -4.00
N TYR A 112 -20.37 -10.25 -3.98
CA TYR A 112 -20.33 -9.36 -5.15
C TYR A 112 -18.97 -8.72 -5.42
N ILE A 113 -17.97 -8.92 -4.55
CA ILE A 113 -16.60 -8.42 -4.73
C ILE A 113 -15.72 -9.47 -5.43
N PHE A 114 -16.23 -10.65 -5.69
CA PHE A 114 -15.50 -11.80 -6.16
C PHE A 114 -15.07 -11.67 -7.61
N ASN A 115 -13.84 -12.02 -7.87
CA ASN A 115 -13.02 -11.92 -9.06
C ASN A 115 -12.18 -10.64 -9.12
N CYS A 116 -11.89 -9.98 -7.99
CA CYS A 116 -10.89 -8.95 -7.95
C CYS A 116 -9.51 -9.59 -8.09
N ASP A 117 -8.81 -9.25 -9.15
CA ASP A 117 -7.42 -9.67 -9.36
C ASP A 117 -6.41 -8.54 -9.08
N VAL A 118 -6.86 -7.45 -8.47
CA VAL A 118 -6.04 -6.36 -7.98
C VAL A 118 -5.78 -6.55 -6.49
N ASN A 119 -4.52 -6.50 -6.11
CA ASN A 119 -4.10 -6.63 -4.71
C ASN A 119 -3.05 -5.57 -4.38
N SER A 120 -3.38 -4.66 -3.46
CA SER A 120 -2.54 -3.54 -3.04
C SER A 120 -1.59 -3.86 -1.87
N SER A 121 -1.35 -5.12 -1.57
CA SER A 121 -0.42 -5.50 -0.49
C SER A 121 1.03 -5.17 -0.82
N ILE A 122 1.36 -5.10 -2.11
CA ILE A 122 2.66 -4.62 -2.61
C ILE A 122 2.38 -3.60 -3.72
N LEU A 123 2.97 -2.38 -3.56
CA LEU A 123 2.88 -1.32 -4.57
C LEU A 123 4.30 -0.82 -4.88
N TYR A 124 4.56 -0.55 -6.16
CA TYR A 124 5.73 0.21 -6.56
C TYR A 124 5.34 1.66 -6.79
N LEU A 125 5.95 2.54 -6.01
CA LEU A 125 5.64 3.96 -5.95
C LEU A 125 6.85 4.76 -6.47
N LYS A 126 6.63 5.53 -7.54
CA LYS A 126 7.65 6.43 -8.10
C LYS A 126 7.00 7.52 -8.92
N GLY A 127 7.36 8.76 -8.62
CA GLY A 127 6.85 9.90 -9.36
C GLY A 127 5.32 9.95 -9.35
N ASN A 128 4.72 9.87 -10.52
CA ASN A 128 3.29 10.04 -10.73
C ASN A 128 2.59 8.75 -11.21
N ASN A 129 3.14 7.58 -10.89
CA ASN A 129 2.64 6.33 -11.47
C ASN A 129 1.21 5.94 -11.04
N PHE A 130 0.64 6.58 -10.02
CA PHE A 130 -0.77 6.45 -9.60
C PHE A 130 -1.55 7.78 -9.64
N GLU A 131 -1.06 8.79 -10.38
CA GLU A 131 -1.68 10.13 -10.44
C GLU A 131 -3.15 10.09 -10.84
N GLU A 132 -3.50 9.29 -11.84
CA GLU A 132 -4.87 9.18 -12.31
C GLU A 132 -5.81 8.62 -11.24
N GLN A 133 -5.36 7.58 -10.50
CA GLN A 133 -6.10 6.98 -9.40
C GLN A 133 -6.25 7.98 -8.25
N TYR A 134 -5.19 8.70 -7.92
CA TYR A 134 -5.25 9.73 -6.90
C TYR A 134 -6.26 10.82 -7.25
N LYS A 135 -6.20 11.35 -8.48
CA LYS A 135 -7.10 12.38 -8.95
C LYS A 135 -8.56 11.92 -8.94
N ASP A 136 -8.85 10.72 -9.47
CA ASP A 136 -10.21 10.18 -9.44
C ASP A 136 -10.74 10.05 -8.01
N PHE A 137 -9.90 9.60 -7.07
CA PHE A 137 -10.30 9.53 -5.67
C PHE A 137 -10.57 10.91 -5.08
N GLN A 138 -9.71 11.90 -5.29
CA GLN A 138 -9.90 13.25 -4.75
C GLN A 138 -11.16 13.90 -5.30
N ASP A 139 -11.42 13.79 -6.61
CA ASP A 139 -12.58 14.36 -7.28
C ASP A 139 -13.91 13.67 -6.87
N ASN A 140 -13.87 12.41 -6.45
CA ASN A 140 -15.04 11.58 -6.20
C ASN A 140 -15.05 10.92 -4.81
N LYS A 141 -14.28 11.41 -3.85
CA LYS A 141 -13.98 10.78 -2.55
C LYS A 141 -15.20 10.17 -1.86
N GLU A 142 -16.25 10.95 -1.63
CA GLU A 142 -17.44 10.48 -0.93
C GLU A 142 -18.16 9.36 -1.68
N LYS A 143 -18.28 9.52 -3.01
CA LYS A 143 -18.95 8.54 -3.86
C LYS A 143 -18.16 7.23 -3.90
N VAL A 144 -16.85 7.31 -4.08
CA VAL A 144 -15.95 6.15 -4.09
C VAL A 144 -16.02 5.42 -2.74
N TYR A 145 -15.85 6.15 -1.65
CA TYR A 145 -15.88 5.57 -0.31
C TYR A 145 -17.20 4.89 0.04
N LYS A 146 -18.34 5.47 -0.40
CA LYS A 146 -19.68 4.87 -0.20
C LYS A 146 -19.94 3.67 -1.11
N SER A 147 -19.38 3.68 -2.34
CA SER A 147 -19.71 2.67 -3.36
C SER A 147 -18.81 1.43 -3.30
N PHE A 148 -17.64 1.52 -2.70
CA PHE A 148 -16.66 0.44 -2.65
C PHE A 148 -16.28 0.13 -1.21
N TYR A 149 -16.19 -1.16 -0.90
CA TYR A 149 -15.74 -1.60 0.41
C TYR A 149 -14.28 -1.27 0.66
N GLY A 150 -13.41 -1.41 -0.34
CA GLY A 150 -11.98 -1.21 -0.23
C GLY A 150 -11.30 -0.72 -1.50
N LEU A 151 -10.05 -0.33 -1.33
CA LEU A 151 -9.17 0.19 -2.36
C LEU A 151 -9.06 -0.75 -3.56
N ASP A 152 -8.79 -2.03 -3.33
CA ASP A 152 -8.59 -3.03 -4.39
C ASP A 152 -9.82 -3.19 -5.27
N GLY A 153 -11.01 -3.26 -4.66
CA GLY A 153 -12.27 -3.35 -5.38
C GLY A 153 -12.57 -2.11 -6.22
N TRP A 154 -12.24 -0.93 -5.71
CA TRP A 154 -12.35 0.31 -6.47
C TRP A 154 -11.37 0.36 -7.65
N MET A 155 -10.09 0.05 -7.41
CA MET A 155 -9.08 0.01 -8.46
C MET A 155 -9.42 -1.03 -9.53
N TYR A 156 -9.90 -2.21 -9.14
CA TYR A 156 -10.36 -3.24 -10.05
C TYR A 156 -11.50 -2.75 -10.95
N ARG A 157 -12.52 -2.12 -10.37
CA ARG A 157 -13.73 -1.72 -11.12
C ARG A 157 -13.53 -0.50 -12.01
N ARG A 158 -12.65 0.43 -11.61
CA ARG A 158 -12.51 1.71 -12.32
C ARG A 158 -11.19 1.88 -13.07
N HIS A 159 -10.14 1.19 -12.67
CA HIS A 159 -8.80 1.48 -13.14
C HIS A 159 -8.03 0.25 -13.65
N ARG A 160 -8.59 -0.95 -13.58
CA ARG A 160 -7.89 -2.19 -13.87
C ARG A 160 -7.11 -2.16 -15.18
N ASP A 161 -7.71 -1.65 -16.24
CA ASP A 161 -7.10 -1.62 -17.59
C ASP A 161 -5.95 -0.62 -17.71
N LYS A 162 -5.77 0.24 -16.72
CA LYS A 162 -4.71 1.25 -16.64
C LYS A 162 -3.59 0.86 -15.67
N LEU A 163 -3.78 -0.21 -14.91
CA LEU A 163 -2.78 -0.69 -13.96
C LEU A 163 -1.74 -1.54 -14.67
N LYS A 164 -0.48 -1.35 -14.30
CA LYS A 164 0.63 -2.21 -14.70
C LYS A 164 0.85 -3.24 -13.59
N PHE A 165 0.51 -4.48 -13.88
CA PHE A 165 0.71 -5.55 -12.92
C PHE A 165 2.16 -6.04 -12.93
N PHE A 166 2.65 -6.46 -11.76
CA PHE A 166 3.91 -7.18 -11.68
C PHE A 166 3.80 -8.51 -12.46
N PRO A 167 4.91 -8.98 -13.05
CA PRO A 167 4.95 -10.30 -13.68
C PRO A 167 4.61 -11.41 -12.68
N SER A 168 3.88 -12.43 -13.14
CA SER A 168 3.54 -13.63 -12.36
C SER A 168 4.69 -14.61 -12.34
#